data_a394aec0b5bc7bd9101b6cc21abd7945
#
_entry.id   a394aec0b5bc7bd9101b6cc21abd7945
#
_cell.length_a   1.000
_cell.length_b   1.000
_cell.length_c   1.000
_cell.angle_alpha   90.00
_cell.angle_beta   90.00
_cell.angle_gamma   90.00
#
_symmetry.space_group_name_H-M   'P 1'
#
loop_
_entity.id
_entity.type
_entity.pdbx_description
1 polymer ?
#
loop_
_entity_poly.entity_id
_entity_poly.type
_entity_poly.pdbx_seq_one_letter_code
_entity_poly.pdbx_strand_id
1 'polypeptide(L)'
;MFNFITTLLKTNLYFLEEKTTSKSSNQTHIISLKQSDDEFLNLLFSFLVPQNDEDKNFIEKTRTKIKRNEHNIVLIKNPNFNALIDTGFLDTIDTLKEKLHIHKTDFKDITHIILTHAHPDHIEALMSEENLFPKAQILIDKKEYDFWIKSDRQEIKNTLLKLKNIEFINHSKDLIFQNSGIKAIPAYGHTPGQNAIIIDDKIVFWGDLLHLYDIQIPKPKIAIKFDIDQNEAIQTREKLLKEFKERKLKVIGTHASFIEPEFLD
;
A
#
# COMPACT_ATOMS: atom_id res chain seq x y z
N MET A 1 61.23 30.49 1.32
CA MET A 1 60.38 30.12 0.15
C MET A 1 59.92 28.67 0.28
N PHE A 2 59.38 28.26 1.46
CA PHE A 2 58.98 26.88 1.73
C PHE A 2 57.71 26.77 2.57
N ASN A 3 56.88 27.83 2.65
CA ASN A 3 55.68 27.85 3.49
C ASN A 3 54.36 28.18 2.73
N PHE A 4 54.34 28.08 1.39
CA PHE A 4 53.14 28.39 0.59
C PHE A 4 52.49 27.19 -0.12
N ILE A 5 53.11 26.02 -0.08
CA ILE A 5 52.61 24.83 -0.81
C ILE A 5 51.81 23.91 0.10
N THR A 6 51.91 24.03 1.43
CA THR A 6 51.21 23.15 2.38
C THR A 6 49.78 23.61 2.70
N THR A 7 49.38 24.81 2.30
CA THR A 7 48.04 25.34 2.59
C THR A 7 47.04 25.08 1.45
N LEU A 8 47.52 24.82 0.22
CA LEU A 8 46.65 24.57 -0.93
C LEU A 8 46.21 23.07 -1.11
N LEU A 9 46.85 22.18 -0.36
CA LEU A 9 46.48 20.73 -0.39
C LEU A 9 45.50 20.32 0.70
N LYS A 10 45.15 21.23 1.63
CA LYS A 10 44.15 20.99 2.68
C LYS A 10 42.76 21.50 2.35
N THR A 11 42.60 22.31 1.30
CA THR A 11 41.27 22.87 0.91
C THR A 11 40.55 22.10 -0.14
N ASN A 12 41.14 21.08 -0.77
CA ASN A 12 40.47 20.24 -1.78
C ASN A 12 40.09 18.82 -1.31
N LEU A 13 40.17 18.54 0.02
CA LEU A 13 39.78 17.27 0.58
C LEU A 13 38.39 17.29 1.27
N TYR A 14 37.65 18.40 1.15
CA TYR A 14 36.34 18.56 1.80
C TYR A 14 35.14 18.47 0.85
N PHE A 15 35.31 18.03 -0.40
CA PHE A 15 34.20 17.95 -1.36
C PHE A 15 34.12 16.59 -2.10
N LEU A 16 34.42 15.52 -1.40
CA LEU A 16 34.01 14.18 -1.80
C LEU A 16 33.47 13.47 -0.55
N GLU A 17 32.47 14.04 0.11
CA GLU A 17 31.47 13.22 0.76
C GLU A 17 30.70 12.54 -0.38
N GLU A 18 31.15 11.34 -0.72
CA GLU A 18 30.28 10.37 -1.36
C GLU A 18 28.96 10.39 -0.58
N LYS A 19 27.89 10.83 -1.25
CA LYS A 19 26.57 10.43 -0.85
C LYS A 19 26.55 8.90 -0.95
N THR A 20 27.02 8.23 0.08
CA THR A 20 26.62 6.89 0.36
C THR A 20 25.12 6.99 0.60
N THR A 21 24.33 6.82 -0.46
CA THR A 21 22.94 6.43 -0.34
C THR A 21 23.00 5.15 0.46
N SER A 22 22.75 5.25 1.77
CA SER A 22 22.61 4.07 2.60
C SER A 22 21.51 3.25 1.93
N LYS A 23 21.88 2.11 1.35
CA LYS A 23 20.89 1.18 0.82
C LYS A 23 19.92 0.94 1.97
N SER A 24 18.65 1.27 1.77
CA SER A 24 17.61 0.95 2.71
C SER A 24 17.77 -0.51 3.12
N SER A 25 17.79 -0.78 4.42
CA SER A 25 17.90 -2.14 4.97
C SER A 25 16.52 -2.72 5.27
N ASN A 26 15.50 -2.35 4.49
CA ASN A 26 14.14 -2.82 4.66
C ASN A 26 14.04 -4.32 4.40
N GLN A 27 13.39 -5.03 5.32
CA GLN A 27 12.88 -6.38 5.13
C GLN A 27 11.37 -6.26 4.93
N THR A 28 10.90 -6.59 3.75
CA THR A 28 9.48 -6.51 3.37
C THR A 28 8.85 -7.89 3.49
N HIS A 29 7.79 -7.99 4.28
CA HIS A 29 7.02 -9.21 4.50
C HIS A 29 5.58 -8.97 4.10
N ILE A 30 5.08 -9.78 3.17
CA ILE A 30 3.67 -9.80 2.83
C ILE A 30 2.96 -10.68 3.85
N ILE A 31 1.90 -10.15 4.44
CA ILE A 31 1.09 -10.83 5.43
C ILE A 31 -0.29 -11.06 4.84
N SER A 32 -0.61 -12.29 4.48
CA SER A 32 -1.98 -12.66 4.16
C SER A 32 -2.75 -12.83 5.47
N LEU A 33 -3.77 -12.02 5.65
CA LEU A 33 -4.64 -12.03 6.83
C LEU A 33 -5.80 -12.99 6.68
N LYS A 34 -6.32 -13.12 5.45
CA LYS A 34 -7.51 -13.91 5.16
C LYS A 34 -7.50 -14.33 3.70
N GLN A 35 -7.88 -15.57 3.43
CA GLN A 35 -8.20 -16.02 2.08
C GLN A 35 -9.71 -15.95 1.88
N SER A 36 -10.16 -15.39 0.77
CA SER A 36 -11.57 -15.35 0.40
C SER A 36 -12.10 -16.76 0.21
N ASP A 37 -13.25 -17.05 0.78
CA ASP A 37 -14.03 -18.25 0.47
C ASP A 37 -14.78 -18.10 -0.87
N ASP A 38 -15.43 -19.17 -1.30
CA ASP A 38 -16.18 -19.19 -2.57
C ASP A 38 -17.35 -18.19 -2.59
N GLU A 39 -17.97 -17.92 -1.44
CA GLU A 39 -19.08 -16.97 -1.33
C GLU A 39 -18.58 -15.55 -1.56
N PHE A 40 -17.51 -15.16 -0.88
CA PHE A 40 -16.90 -13.84 -1.05
C PHE A 40 -16.31 -13.65 -2.46
N LEU A 41 -15.68 -14.68 -3.03
CA LEU A 41 -15.21 -14.63 -4.42
C LEU A 41 -16.38 -14.39 -5.40
N ASN A 42 -17.49 -15.09 -5.24
CA ASN A 42 -18.68 -14.90 -6.08
C ASN A 42 -19.26 -13.48 -5.90
N LEU A 43 -19.21 -12.93 -4.69
CA LEU A 43 -19.62 -11.57 -4.41
C LEU A 43 -18.71 -10.57 -5.16
N LEU A 44 -17.38 -10.72 -5.09
CA LEU A 44 -16.43 -9.87 -5.82
C LEU A 44 -16.70 -9.90 -7.33
N PHE A 45 -16.95 -11.07 -7.93
CA PHE A 45 -17.31 -11.17 -9.34
C PHE A 45 -18.60 -10.39 -9.67
N SER A 46 -19.58 -10.39 -8.77
CA SER A 46 -20.86 -9.68 -8.97
C SER A 46 -20.72 -8.15 -8.92
N PHE A 47 -19.61 -7.67 -8.36
CA PHE A 47 -19.28 -6.24 -8.28
C PHE A 47 -18.46 -5.73 -9.45
N LEU A 48 -17.89 -6.61 -10.29
CA LEU A 48 -17.21 -6.18 -11.50
C LEU A 48 -18.16 -5.45 -12.44
N VAL A 49 -17.64 -4.40 -13.07
CA VAL A 49 -18.36 -3.55 -14.03
C VAL A 49 -17.72 -3.68 -15.40
N PRO A 50 -18.19 -4.65 -16.23
CA PRO A 50 -17.71 -4.82 -17.59
C PRO A 50 -18.11 -3.62 -18.45
N GLN A 51 -17.26 -3.23 -19.39
CA GLN A 51 -17.54 -2.10 -20.28
C GLN A 51 -18.33 -2.51 -21.53
N ASN A 52 -18.34 -3.81 -21.89
CA ASN A 52 -18.97 -4.36 -23.07
C ASN A 52 -19.22 -5.86 -22.91
N ASP A 53 -19.82 -6.50 -23.95
CA ASP A 53 -20.13 -7.92 -23.91
C ASP A 53 -18.89 -8.82 -23.99
N GLU A 54 -17.79 -8.34 -24.61
CA GLU A 54 -16.50 -9.05 -24.60
C GLU A 54 -15.96 -9.19 -23.18
N ASP A 55 -16.02 -8.13 -22.39
CA ASP A 55 -15.59 -8.14 -20.99
C ASP A 55 -16.47 -9.08 -20.13
N LYS A 56 -17.79 -9.08 -20.35
CA LYS A 56 -18.71 -10.02 -19.67
C LYS A 56 -18.31 -11.47 -19.96
N ASN A 57 -18.12 -11.79 -21.23
CA ASN A 57 -17.72 -13.13 -21.66
C ASN A 57 -16.34 -13.52 -21.09
N PHE A 58 -15.41 -12.58 -21.02
CA PHE A 58 -14.09 -12.80 -20.43
C PHE A 58 -14.20 -13.10 -18.92
N ILE A 59 -14.98 -12.33 -18.16
CA ILE A 59 -15.24 -12.57 -16.74
C ILE A 59 -15.81 -13.98 -16.55
N GLU A 60 -16.90 -14.34 -17.24
CA GLU A 60 -17.54 -15.64 -17.08
C GLU A 60 -16.61 -16.82 -17.40
N LYS A 61 -15.76 -16.69 -18.41
CA LYS A 61 -14.78 -17.70 -18.78
C LYS A 61 -13.64 -17.82 -17.75
N THR A 62 -13.26 -16.71 -17.14
CA THR A 62 -12.10 -16.66 -16.25
C THR A 62 -12.46 -16.99 -14.80
N ARG A 63 -13.67 -16.60 -14.34
CA ARG A 63 -14.10 -16.81 -12.93
C ARG A 63 -13.99 -18.25 -12.47
N THR A 64 -14.24 -19.23 -13.34
CA THR A 64 -14.15 -20.66 -12.99
C THR A 64 -12.73 -21.15 -12.69
N LYS A 65 -11.72 -20.37 -13.10
CA LYS A 65 -10.31 -20.68 -12.92
C LYS A 65 -9.73 -20.04 -11.66
N ILE A 66 -10.32 -18.95 -11.20
CA ILE A 66 -9.89 -18.23 -10.01
C ILE A 66 -10.41 -18.96 -8.77
N LYS A 67 -9.50 -19.47 -7.95
CA LYS A 67 -9.80 -20.25 -6.74
C LYS A 67 -9.27 -19.59 -5.48
N ARG A 68 -8.57 -18.47 -5.62
CA ARG A 68 -7.90 -17.81 -4.51
C ARG A 68 -7.96 -16.29 -4.70
N ASN A 69 -8.27 -15.59 -3.64
CA ASN A 69 -8.05 -14.17 -3.49
C ASN A 69 -7.68 -13.92 -2.02
N GLU A 70 -6.51 -13.38 -1.80
CA GLU A 70 -6.00 -13.09 -0.47
C GLU A 70 -6.37 -11.68 -0.07
N HIS A 71 -6.40 -11.45 1.24
CA HIS A 71 -6.35 -10.11 1.81
C HIS A 71 -4.97 -9.89 2.40
N ASN A 72 -4.13 -9.15 1.71
CA ASN A 72 -2.75 -8.91 2.06
C ASN A 72 -2.56 -7.51 2.69
N ILE A 73 -1.66 -7.45 3.65
CA ILE A 73 -1.03 -6.22 4.15
C ILE A 73 0.49 -6.38 4.11
N VAL A 74 1.23 -5.33 4.43
CA VAL A 74 2.70 -5.40 4.40
C VAL A 74 3.30 -4.99 5.74
N LEU A 75 4.22 -5.80 6.25
CA LEU A 75 5.12 -5.42 7.33
C LEU A 75 6.50 -5.07 6.74
N ILE A 76 6.98 -3.87 7.03
CA ILE A 76 8.34 -3.44 6.71
C ILE A 76 9.13 -3.35 8.00
N LYS A 77 10.21 -4.14 8.09
CA LYS A 77 11.16 -4.09 9.21
C LYS A 77 12.44 -3.40 8.80
N ASN A 78 12.86 -2.47 9.61
CA ASN A 78 14.09 -1.71 9.44
C ASN A 78 14.74 -1.55 10.83
N PRO A 79 16.07 -1.46 10.99
CA PRO A 79 16.68 -1.21 12.28
C PRO A 79 16.16 0.00 13.05
N ASN A 80 15.61 0.99 12.33
CA ASN A 80 15.15 2.25 12.91
C ASN A 80 13.62 2.35 13.08
N PHE A 81 12.85 1.47 12.40
CA PHE A 81 11.38 1.48 12.44
C PHE A 81 10.77 0.13 12.07
N ASN A 82 9.55 -0.11 12.49
CA ASN A 82 8.68 -1.12 11.94
C ASN A 82 7.42 -0.41 11.41
N ALA A 83 7.10 -0.63 10.14
CA ALA A 83 5.92 -0.04 9.52
C ALA A 83 4.95 -1.11 9.03
N LEU A 84 3.65 -0.86 9.21
CA LEU A 84 2.59 -1.60 8.52
C LEU A 84 2.08 -0.75 7.36
N ILE A 85 1.78 -1.38 6.23
CA ILE A 85 0.93 -0.80 5.19
C ILE A 85 -0.41 -1.49 5.32
N ASP A 86 -1.41 -0.71 5.71
CA ASP A 86 -2.76 -1.12 6.12
C ASP A 86 -2.79 -2.00 7.39
N THR A 87 -3.98 -2.27 7.91
CA THR A 87 -4.14 -2.97 9.19
C THR A 87 -5.13 -4.13 9.15
N GLY A 88 -5.84 -4.31 8.04
CA GLY A 88 -6.80 -5.39 7.87
C GLY A 88 -8.14 -5.19 8.58
N PHE A 89 -8.92 -6.25 8.63
CA PHE A 89 -10.22 -6.31 9.28
C PHE A 89 -10.13 -6.46 10.79
N LEU A 90 -11.20 -6.11 11.48
CA LEU A 90 -11.34 -6.30 12.92
C LEU A 90 -11.30 -7.80 13.30
N ASP A 91 -11.90 -8.66 12.51
CA ASP A 91 -11.92 -10.12 12.72
C ASP A 91 -10.58 -10.80 12.38
N THR A 92 -9.62 -10.08 11.81
CA THR A 92 -8.27 -10.60 11.50
C THR A 92 -7.18 -10.17 12.48
N ILE A 93 -7.53 -9.48 13.58
CA ILE A 93 -6.55 -8.98 14.57
C ILE A 93 -5.70 -10.11 15.14
N ASP A 94 -6.32 -11.24 15.50
CA ASP A 94 -5.58 -12.38 16.05
C ASP A 94 -4.63 -12.99 15.02
N THR A 95 -5.08 -13.12 13.77
CA THR A 95 -4.22 -13.55 12.64
C THR A 95 -3.06 -12.58 12.44
N LEU A 96 -3.32 -11.27 12.47
CA LEU A 96 -2.28 -10.25 12.35
C LEU A 96 -1.26 -10.37 13.48
N LYS A 97 -1.72 -10.56 14.72
CA LYS A 97 -0.86 -10.76 15.89
C LYS A 97 0.05 -11.97 15.73
N GLU A 98 -0.51 -13.11 15.33
CA GLU A 98 0.27 -14.34 15.07
C GLU A 98 1.33 -14.14 13.99
N LYS A 99 0.93 -13.52 12.86
CA LYS A 99 1.84 -13.24 11.74
C LYS A 99 2.95 -12.28 12.13
N LEU A 100 2.65 -11.23 12.90
CA LEU A 100 3.68 -10.33 13.43
C LEU A 100 4.66 -11.07 14.34
N HIS A 101 4.19 -11.96 15.20
CA HIS A 101 5.04 -12.78 16.08
C HIS A 101 5.99 -13.69 15.31
N ILE A 102 5.58 -14.27 14.18
CA ILE A 102 6.45 -15.03 13.28
C ILE A 102 7.65 -14.16 12.85
N HIS A 103 7.40 -12.88 12.62
CA HIS A 103 8.43 -11.91 12.27
C HIS A 103 9.07 -11.23 13.50
N LYS A 104 8.91 -11.78 14.72
CA LYS A 104 9.47 -11.24 15.96
C LYS A 104 9.09 -9.76 16.18
N THR A 105 7.83 -9.44 15.97
CA THR A 105 7.26 -8.10 16.09
C THR A 105 5.95 -8.17 16.84
N ASP A 106 5.70 -7.24 17.73
CA ASP A 106 4.42 -7.05 18.42
C ASP A 106 3.73 -5.77 17.93
N PHE A 107 2.43 -5.62 18.17
CA PHE A 107 1.70 -4.38 17.88
C PHE A 107 2.38 -3.13 18.47
N LYS A 108 2.89 -3.22 19.71
CA LYS A 108 3.59 -2.12 20.39
C LYS A 108 4.95 -1.73 19.74
N ASP A 109 5.47 -2.58 18.86
CA ASP A 109 6.74 -2.33 18.15
C ASP A 109 6.53 -1.64 16.81
N ILE A 110 5.28 -1.52 16.35
CA ILE A 110 4.92 -0.79 15.16
C ILE A 110 5.05 0.70 15.44
N THR A 111 5.89 1.36 14.66
CA THR A 111 6.20 2.80 14.78
C THR A 111 5.48 3.65 13.74
N HIS A 112 5.09 3.06 12.61
CA HIS A 112 4.38 3.73 11.54
C HIS A 112 3.30 2.83 10.96
N ILE A 113 2.15 3.42 10.64
CA ILE A 113 1.10 2.78 9.84
C ILE A 113 0.87 3.68 8.63
N ILE A 114 1.01 3.11 7.45
CA ILE A 114 0.83 3.80 6.18
C ILE A 114 -0.49 3.29 5.60
N LEU A 115 -1.49 4.14 5.55
CA LEU A 115 -2.79 3.77 4.99
C LEU A 115 -2.77 4.02 3.48
N THR A 116 -3.04 2.96 2.71
CA THR A 116 -3.26 3.12 1.27
C THR A 116 -4.51 3.94 1.03
N HIS A 117 -5.58 3.63 1.75
CA HIS A 117 -6.85 4.35 1.81
C HIS A 117 -7.62 3.94 3.07
N ALA A 118 -8.84 4.43 3.25
CA ALA A 118 -9.56 4.23 4.51
C ALA A 118 -10.86 3.41 4.39
N HIS A 119 -10.94 2.46 3.45
CA HIS A 119 -12.00 1.45 3.52
C HIS A 119 -11.83 0.57 4.77
N PRO A 120 -12.92 -0.03 5.28
CA PRO A 120 -12.90 -0.77 6.54
C PRO A 120 -11.82 -1.85 6.59
N ASP A 121 -11.69 -2.65 5.57
CA ASP A 121 -10.73 -3.76 5.47
C ASP A 121 -9.25 -3.32 5.48
N HIS A 122 -8.98 -2.02 5.40
CA HIS A 122 -7.64 -1.43 5.53
C HIS A 122 -7.38 -0.80 6.88
N ILE A 123 -8.44 -0.37 7.59
CA ILE A 123 -8.29 0.40 8.83
C ILE A 123 -8.96 -0.20 10.06
N GLU A 124 -9.69 -1.34 9.94
CA GLU A 124 -10.51 -1.82 11.05
C GLU A 124 -9.73 -2.20 12.31
N ALA A 125 -8.46 -2.62 12.22
CA ALA A 125 -7.69 -2.84 13.45
C ALA A 125 -7.47 -1.53 14.24
N LEU A 126 -7.57 -0.35 13.59
CA LEU A 126 -7.56 0.95 14.26
C LEU A 126 -8.92 1.29 14.92
N MET A 127 -9.99 0.54 14.60
CA MET A 127 -11.32 0.68 15.21
C MET A 127 -11.43 -0.08 16.52
N SER A 128 -10.45 -0.91 16.88
CA SER A 128 -10.43 -1.66 18.13
C SER A 128 -10.61 -0.72 19.33
N GLU A 129 -11.32 -1.20 20.38
CA GLU A 129 -11.46 -0.48 21.64
C GLU A 129 -10.12 -0.25 22.32
N GLU A 130 -9.21 -1.23 22.22
CA GLU A 130 -7.82 -1.09 22.65
C GLU A 130 -6.99 -0.38 21.58
N ASN A 131 -6.11 0.53 22.02
CA ASN A 131 -5.11 1.08 21.13
C ASN A 131 -4.00 0.05 20.88
N LEU A 132 -4.17 -0.76 19.84
CA LEU A 132 -3.23 -1.83 19.48
C LEU A 132 -1.85 -1.28 19.11
N PHE A 133 -1.77 -0.08 18.54
CA PHE A 133 -0.53 0.51 18.02
C PHE A 133 -0.15 1.80 18.75
N PRO A 134 0.20 1.73 20.05
CA PRO A 134 0.34 2.91 20.90
C PRO A 134 1.47 3.87 20.51
N LYS A 135 2.44 3.40 19.72
CA LYS A 135 3.59 4.20 19.27
C LYS A 135 3.48 4.63 17.80
N ALA A 136 2.48 4.15 17.08
CA ALA A 136 2.42 4.35 15.64
C ALA A 136 2.07 5.79 15.28
N GLN A 137 2.83 6.35 14.35
CA GLN A 137 2.44 7.49 13.55
C GLN A 137 1.63 6.99 12.37
N ILE A 138 0.48 7.61 12.11
CA ILE A 138 -0.42 7.21 11.03
C ILE A 138 -0.21 8.14 9.84
N LEU A 139 0.21 7.58 8.72
CA LEU A 139 0.39 8.31 7.48
C LEU A 139 -0.80 8.04 6.55
N ILE A 140 -1.47 9.08 6.10
CA ILE A 140 -2.64 9.01 5.22
C ILE A 140 -2.62 10.18 4.24
N ASP A 141 -3.16 10.00 3.05
CA ASP A 141 -3.35 11.13 2.12
C ASP A 141 -4.39 12.11 2.68
N LYS A 142 -4.09 13.41 2.54
CA LYS A 142 -5.01 14.45 3.03
C LYS A 142 -6.36 14.43 2.32
N LYS A 143 -6.41 14.08 1.02
CA LYS A 143 -7.68 13.96 0.29
C LYS A 143 -8.51 12.80 0.83
N GLU A 144 -7.87 11.69 1.20
CA GLU A 144 -8.52 10.53 1.81
C GLU A 144 -9.16 10.91 3.13
N TYR A 145 -8.37 11.50 4.02
CA TYR A 145 -8.83 11.97 5.32
C TYR A 145 -9.99 12.96 5.19
N ASP A 146 -9.81 14.02 4.37
CA ASP A 146 -10.82 15.08 4.17
C ASP A 146 -12.14 14.56 3.58
N PHE A 147 -12.08 13.52 2.75
CA PHE A 147 -13.25 12.87 2.17
C PHE A 147 -14.03 12.11 3.25
N TRP A 148 -13.37 11.21 3.96
CA TRP A 148 -14.04 10.33 4.90
C TRP A 148 -14.58 11.03 6.14
N ILE A 149 -13.92 12.06 6.65
CA ILE A 149 -14.45 12.84 7.79
C ILE A 149 -15.72 13.63 7.43
N LYS A 150 -16.01 13.81 6.14
CA LYS A 150 -17.23 14.46 5.65
C LYS A 150 -18.28 13.47 5.18
N SER A 151 -17.94 12.20 5.09
CA SER A 151 -18.84 11.15 4.60
C SER A 151 -19.90 10.77 5.66
N ASP A 152 -20.93 10.05 5.19
CA ASP A 152 -21.97 9.48 6.08
C ASP A 152 -21.53 8.15 6.72
N ARG A 153 -20.34 7.61 6.36
CA ARG A 153 -19.78 6.39 6.92
C ARG A 153 -19.20 6.67 8.31
N GLN A 154 -20.08 6.58 9.31
CA GLN A 154 -19.76 6.98 10.69
C GLN A 154 -18.62 6.18 11.30
N GLU A 155 -18.50 4.90 10.99
CA GLU A 155 -17.43 4.03 11.49
C GLU A 155 -16.05 4.52 11.05
N ILE A 156 -15.87 4.86 9.77
CA ILE A 156 -14.61 5.39 9.22
C ILE A 156 -14.33 6.78 9.79
N LYS A 157 -15.33 7.66 9.72
CA LYS A 157 -15.24 9.04 10.21
C LYS A 157 -14.81 9.09 11.68
N ASN A 158 -15.48 8.32 12.53
CA ASN A 158 -15.19 8.31 13.97
C ASN A 158 -13.78 7.74 14.25
N THR A 159 -13.36 6.74 13.48
CA THR A 159 -12.00 6.20 13.58
C THR A 159 -10.96 7.26 13.25
N LEU A 160 -11.06 7.87 12.08
CA LEU A 160 -10.10 8.89 11.64
C LEU A 160 -10.04 10.10 12.61
N LEU A 161 -11.18 10.54 13.14
CA LEU A 161 -11.24 11.64 14.11
C LEU A 161 -10.64 11.29 15.48
N LYS A 162 -10.58 10.01 15.85
CA LYS A 162 -9.96 9.55 17.12
C LYS A 162 -8.45 9.39 17.04
N LEU A 163 -7.89 9.23 15.82
CA LEU A 163 -6.44 9.08 15.64
C LEU A 163 -5.70 10.35 16.09
N LYS A 164 -4.66 10.17 16.92
CA LYS A 164 -3.95 11.31 17.53
C LYS A 164 -2.65 11.69 16.81
N ASN A 165 -1.99 10.71 16.18
CA ASN A 165 -0.65 10.88 15.57
C ASN A 165 -0.77 10.77 14.06
N ILE A 166 -1.54 11.66 13.41
CA ILE A 166 -1.70 11.66 11.97
C ILE A 166 -0.65 12.58 11.35
N GLU A 167 0.04 12.07 10.32
CA GLU A 167 0.82 12.86 9.37
C GLU A 167 0.24 12.71 7.96
N PHE A 168 0.07 13.83 7.27
CA PHE A 168 -0.39 13.78 5.89
C PHE A 168 0.76 13.50 4.94
N ILE A 169 0.57 12.50 4.06
CA ILE A 169 1.52 12.13 3.02
C ILE A 169 1.79 13.33 2.12
N ASN A 170 3.06 13.65 1.91
CA ASN A 170 3.48 14.72 1.03
C ASN A 170 4.13 14.15 -0.23
N HIS A 171 3.39 14.13 -1.33
CA HIS A 171 3.82 13.59 -2.63
C HIS A 171 4.92 14.40 -3.32
N SER A 172 5.26 15.60 -2.82
CA SER A 172 6.40 16.36 -3.34
C SER A 172 7.75 15.90 -2.78
N LYS A 173 7.73 15.04 -1.75
CA LYS A 173 8.92 14.43 -1.18
C LYS A 173 9.21 13.08 -1.84
N ASP A 174 10.49 12.77 -2.04
CA ASP A 174 10.91 11.47 -2.57
C ASP A 174 10.57 10.31 -1.62
N LEU A 175 10.57 10.55 -0.31
CA LEU A 175 10.28 9.56 0.72
C LEU A 175 9.18 10.07 1.65
N ILE A 176 8.28 9.18 2.08
CA ILE A 176 7.18 9.55 2.98
C ILE A 176 7.67 9.96 4.38
N PHE A 177 8.80 9.41 4.83
CA PHE A 177 9.58 9.91 5.96
C PHE A 177 11.08 9.63 5.75
N GLN A 178 11.92 10.32 6.49
CA GLN A 178 13.37 10.33 6.28
C GLN A 178 13.97 8.92 6.40
N ASN A 179 14.82 8.54 5.44
CA ASN A 179 15.53 7.26 5.38
C ASN A 179 14.64 6.01 5.35
N SER A 180 13.36 6.16 5.01
CA SER A 180 12.43 5.02 4.98
C SER A 180 12.64 4.08 3.80
N GLY A 181 13.13 4.57 2.67
CA GLY A 181 13.10 3.81 1.41
C GLY A 181 11.68 3.62 0.85
N ILE A 182 10.68 4.32 1.41
CA ILE A 182 9.27 4.15 1.08
C ILE A 182 8.75 5.43 0.41
N LYS A 183 8.07 5.25 -0.72
CA LYS A 183 7.42 6.32 -1.50
C LYS A 183 5.94 6.04 -1.61
N ALA A 184 5.11 7.08 -1.52
CA ALA A 184 3.70 7.00 -1.85
C ALA A 184 3.45 7.71 -3.17
N ILE A 185 2.69 7.08 -4.04
CA ILE A 185 2.24 7.69 -5.30
C ILE A 185 0.73 7.68 -5.37
N PRO A 186 0.11 8.78 -5.87
CA PRO A 186 -1.34 8.84 -6.02
C PRO A 186 -1.87 7.71 -6.89
N ALA A 187 -2.86 6.97 -6.37
CA ALA A 187 -3.57 5.90 -7.07
C ALA A 187 -5.09 6.15 -6.99
N TYR A 188 -5.48 7.40 -7.25
CA TYR A 188 -6.85 7.90 -7.05
C TYR A 188 -7.88 7.23 -7.97
N GLY A 189 -9.13 7.26 -7.52
CA GLY A 189 -10.30 6.77 -8.25
C GLY A 189 -11.05 5.69 -7.47
N HIS A 190 -10.34 4.68 -6.91
CA HIS A 190 -10.95 3.73 -5.98
C HIS A 190 -11.48 4.50 -4.76
N THR A 191 -10.62 5.28 -4.14
CA THR A 191 -11.00 6.38 -3.26
C THR A 191 -10.31 7.68 -3.70
N PRO A 192 -10.76 8.88 -3.26
CA PRO A 192 -10.18 10.15 -3.68
C PRO A 192 -8.71 10.36 -3.27
N GLY A 193 -8.23 9.61 -2.28
CA GLY A 193 -6.88 9.75 -1.74
C GLY A 193 -6.10 8.43 -1.65
N GLN A 194 -6.51 7.37 -2.37
CA GLN A 194 -5.76 6.13 -2.39
C GLN A 194 -4.34 6.32 -2.90
N ASN A 195 -3.40 5.60 -2.28
CA ASN A 195 -2.00 5.57 -2.68
C ASN A 195 -1.54 4.15 -3.02
N ALA A 196 -0.63 4.05 -3.97
CA ALA A 196 0.25 2.90 -4.09
C ALA A 196 1.57 3.20 -3.38
N ILE A 197 2.13 2.20 -2.69
CA ILE A 197 3.32 2.35 -1.87
C ILE A 197 4.48 1.60 -2.51
N ILE A 198 5.53 2.34 -2.86
CA ILE A 198 6.77 1.78 -3.45
C ILE A 198 7.80 1.60 -2.34
N ILE A 199 8.37 0.40 -2.24
CA ILE A 199 9.35 0.03 -1.24
C ILE A 199 10.68 -0.25 -1.92
N ASP A 200 11.73 0.49 -1.54
CA ASP A 200 13.12 0.37 -2.02
C ASP A 200 13.28 0.44 -3.55
N ASP A 201 12.36 1.11 -4.25
CA ASP A 201 12.27 1.13 -5.72
C ASP A 201 12.27 -0.28 -6.35
N LYS A 202 11.69 -1.27 -5.66
CA LYS A 202 11.66 -2.68 -6.08
C LYS A 202 10.29 -3.31 -6.04
N ILE A 203 9.50 -3.00 -5.01
CA ILE A 203 8.19 -3.61 -4.75
C ILE A 203 7.16 -2.50 -4.70
N VAL A 204 6.00 -2.74 -5.30
CA VAL A 204 4.81 -1.89 -5.16
C VAL A 204 3.74 -2.67 -4.42
N PHE A 205 3.25 -2.10 -3.33
CA PHE A 205 1.97 -2.49 -2.75
C PHE A 205 0.93 -1.47 -3.22
N TRP A 206 0.01 -1.89 -4.07
CA TRP A 206 -0.89 -0.96 -4.75
C TRP A 206 -2.27 -0.79 -4.10
N GLY A 207 -2.47 -1.34 -2.86
CA GLY A 207 -3.77 -1.30 -2.20
C GLY A 207 -4.86 -1.94 -3.07
N ASP A 208 -5.91 -1.20 -3.34
CA ASP A 208 -7.09 -1.62 -4.10
C ASP A 208 -7.12 -1.07 -5.53
N LEU A 209 -5.94 -0.92 -6.15
CA LEU A 209 -5.88 -0.63 -7.59
C LEU A 209 -6.59 -1.72 -8.41
N LEU A 210 -6.54 -2.96 -7.93
CA LEU A 210 -7.18 -4.15 -8.48
C LEU A 210 -7.79 -4.97 -7.34
N HIS A 211 -8.92 -5.64 -7.63
CA HIS A 211 -9.59 -6.56 -6.70
C HIS A 211 -9.57 -8.02 -7.18
N LEU A 212 -9.51 -8.22 -8.49
CA LEU A 212 -9.40 -9.53 -9.12
C LEU A 212 -8.28 -9.46 -10.16
N TYR A 213 -7.07 -9.84 -9.74
CA TYR A 213 -5.84 -9.76 -10.52
C TYR A 213 -5.99 -10.39 -11.90
N ASP A 214 -6.42 -11.66 -11.96
CA ASP A 214 -6.54 -12.43 -13.20
C ASP A 214 -7.59 -11.88 -14.19
N ILE A 215 -8.46 -10.98 -13.73
CA ILE A 215 -9.45 -10.27 -14.56
C ILE A 215 -8.93 -8.89 -14.96
N GLN A 216 -8.46 -8.11 -13.99
CA GLN A 216 -8.21 -6.68 -14.20
C GLN A 216 -6.81 -6.38 -14.73
N ILE A 217 -5.84 -7.32 -14.65
CA ILE A 217 -4.56 -7.18 -15.35
C ILE A 217 -4.76 -7.26 -16.87
N PRO A 218 -5.34 -8.34 -17.44
CA PRO A 218 -5.55 -8.41 -18.89
C PRO A 218 -6.65 -7.48 -19.40
N LYS A 219 -7.57 -7.03 -18.54
CA LYS A 219 -8.70 -6.15 -18.88
C LYS A 219 -8.81 -4.98 -17.88
N PRO A 220 -7.85 -4.03 -17.86
CA PRO A 220 -7.77 -2.99 -16.84
C PRO A 220 -8.94 -2.00 -16.84
N LYS A 221 -9.74 -1.98 -17.91
CA LYS A 221 -10.96 -1.17 -18.01
C LYS A 221 -12.17 -1.77 -17.29
N ILE A 222 -12.10 -3.02 -16.85
CA ILE A 222 -13.14 -3.58 -16.00
C ILE A 222 -13.02 -2.93 -14.63
N ALA A 223 -14.01 -2.08 -14.30
CA ALA A 223 -14.11 -1.42 -13.00
C ALA A 223 -14.74 -2.34 -11.95
N ILE A 224 -14.84 -1.85 -10.74
CA ILE A 224 -15.59 -2.52 -9.68
C ILE A 224 -16.53 -1.51 -9.01
N LYS A 225 -17.65 -1.96 -8.48
CA LYS A 225 -18.65 -1.09 -7.82
C LYS A 225 -18.13 -0.38 -6.58
N PHE A 226 -17.00 -0.81 -6.03
CA PHE A 226 -16.34 -0.16 -4.91
C PHE A 226 -15.57 1.10 -5.32
N ASP A 227 -15.25 1.26 -6.61
CA ASP A 227 -14.57 2.46 -7.10
C ASP A 227 -15.52 3.68 -6.97
N ILE A 228 -15.12 4.68 -6.18
CA ILE A 228 -15.90 5.91 -5.96
C ILE A 228 -16.00 6.71 -7.26
N ASP A 229 -14.89 6.81 -8.00
CA ASP A 229 -14.86 7.31 -9.37
C ASP A 229 -14.28 6.23 -10.30
N GLN A 230 -15.17 5.48 -10.96
CA GLN A 230 -14.78 4.38 -11.84
C GLN A 230 -13.93 4.84 -13.03
N ASN A 231 -14.20 6.03 -13.57
CA ASN A 231 -13.45 6.57 -14.70
C ASN A 231 -12.02 6.93 -14.28
N GLU A 232 -11.86 7.63 -13.16
CA GLU A 232 -10.54 7.94 -12.61
C GLU A 232 -9.80 6.67 -12.22
N ALA A 233 -10.46 5.69 -11.59
CA ALA A 233 -9.87 4.39 -11.21
C ALA A 233 -9.33 3.62 -12.43
N ILE A 234 -10.08 3.58 -13.53
CA ILE A 234 -9.66 2.95 -14.78
C ILE A 234 -8.41 3.65 -15.34
N GLN A 235 -8.45 4.98 -15.47
CA GLN A 235 -7.33 5.77 -16.00
C GLN A 235 -6.06 5.60 -15.15
N THR A 236 -6.23 5.67 -13.84
CA THR A 236 -5.15 5.47 -12.87
C THR A 236 -4.56 4.08 -12.99
N ARG A 237 -5.41 3.05 -13.06
CA ARG A 237 -5.01 1.65 -13.21
C ARG A 237 -4.20 1.44 -14.48
N GLU A 238 -4.71 1.87 -15.65
CA GLU A 238 -4.00 1.74 -16.93
C GLU A 238 -2.62 2.43 -16.89
N LYS A 239 -2.57 3.65 -16.32
CA LYS A 239 -1.32 4.41 -16.18
C LYS A 239 -0.32 3.72 -15.28
N LEU A 240 -0.74 3.33 -14.07
CA LEU A 240 0.16 2.77 -13.07
C LEU A 240 0.66 1.38 -13.43
N LEU A 241 -0.19 0.51 -13.99
CA LEU A 241 0.25 -0.81 -14.47
C LEU A 241 1.34 -0.68 -15.54
N LYS A 242 1.18 0.27 -16.47
CA LYS A 242 2.20 0.56 -17.48
C LYS A 242 3.50 1.04 -16.83
N GLU A 243 3.42 2.00 -15.89
CA GLU A 243 4.59 2.52 -15.17
C GLU A 243 5.33 1.42 -14.40
N PHE A 244 4.61 0.58 -13.66
CA PHE A 244 5.20 -0.48 -12.85
C PHE A 244 5.92 -1.53 -13.73
N LYS A 245 5.33 -1.87 -14.88
CA LYS A 245 5.94 -2.75 -15.88
C LYS A 245 7.22 -2.15 -16.46
N GLU A 246 7.18 -0.89 -16.91
CA GLU A 246 8.33 -0.19 -17.47
C GLU A 246 9.48 -0.07 -16.47
N ARG A 247 9.17 0.19 -15.20
CA ARG A 247 10.15 0.25 -14.11
C ARG A 247 10.59 -1.10 -13.58
N LYS A 248 10.01 -2.20 -14.09
CA LYS A 248 10.29 -3.57 -13.64
C LYS A 248 10.14 -3.73 -12.11
N LEU A 249 9.08 -3.16 -11.56
CA LEU A 249 8.75 -3.32 -10.17
C LEU A 249 7.99 -4.64 -9.97
N LYS A 250 8.29 -5.34 -8.88
CA LYS A 250 7.42 -6.42 -8.42
C LYS A 250 6.17 -5.82 -7.79
N VAL A 251 5.04 -6.40 -8.04
CA VAL A 251 3.74 -5.87 -7.61
C VAL A 251 3.01 -6.85 -6.71
N ILE A 252 2.24 -6.31 -5.78
CA ILE A 252 1.26 -7.02 -4.98
C ILE A 252 0.20 -6.04 -4.52
N GLY A 253 -1.02 -6.52 -4.30
CA GLY A 253 -2.12 -5.71 -3.78
C GLY A 253 -2.74 -6.32 -2.55
N THR A 254 -3.68 -5.60 -1.96
CA THR A 254 -4.51 -6.11 -0.88
C THR A 254 -5.26 -7.34 -1.37
N HIS A 255 -5.94 -7.23 -2.49
CA HIS A 255 -6.67 -8.32 -3.13
C HIS A 255 -5.84 -8.92 -4.27
N ALA A 256 -5.27 -10.10 -4.04
CA ALA A 256 -4.44 -10.81 -5.01
C ALA A 256 -4.64 -12.32 -4.95
N SER A 257 -4.44 -13.01 -6.07
CA SER A 257 -4.45 -14.47 -6.13
C SER A 257 -3.15 -15.10 -5.60
N PHE A 258 -2.22 -14.31 -5.08
CA PHE A 258 -0.87 -14.70 -4.63
C PHE A 258 -0.45 -13.91 -3.39
N ILE A 259 0.59 -14.38 -2.71
CA ILE A 259 1.16 -13.79 -1.49
C ILE A 259 2.64 -13.40 -1.63
N GLU A 260 3.22 -13.57 -2.80
CA GLU A 260 4.59 -13.16 -3.10
C GLU A 260 4.56 -12.11 -4.21
N PRO A 261 5.32 -11.00 -4.11
CA PRO A 261 5.33 -9.99 -5.15
C PRO A 261 5.85 -10.53 -6.49
N GLU A 262 5.10 -10.28 -7.56
CA GLU A 262 5.36 -10.78 -8.91
C GLU A 262 5.68 -9.65 -9.89
N PHE A 263 6.35 -9.97 -11.00
CA PHE A 263 6.50 -9.02 -12.10
C PHE A 263 5.25 -9.04 -12.98
N LEU A 264 4.89 -7.88 -13.53
CA LEU A 264 3.86 -7.79 -14.55
C LEU A 264 4.43 -8.27 -15.89
N ASP A 265 3.78 -9.29 -16.49
CA ASP A 265 4.12 -9.84 -17.81
C ASP A 265 3.82 -8.88 -18.99
#